data_44816696d65dc329d7250e69401950d7
#
_entry.id   44816696d65dc329d7250e69401950d7
#
_cell.length_a   1.000
_cell.length_b   1.000
_cell.length_c   1.000
_cell.angle_alpha   90.00
_cell.angle_beta   90.00
_cell.angle_gamma   90.00
#
_symmetry.space_group_name_H-M   'P 1'
#
loop_
_entity.id
_entity.type
_entity.pdbx_description
1 polymer ?
#
loop_
_entity_poly.entity_id
_entity_poly.type
_entity_poly.pdbx_seq_one_letter_code
_entity_poly.pdbx_strand_id
1 'polypeptide(L)'
;MKKIIFTFLLAIACIYANASKIKIYYFIATTCPISQKYTQEINRLQKVYASKDMQMILVFPTVKSNKKDIQAFYTTYQITMPYIMDRNFALTKQLNAKITPEVFVVNENRDVLYHGAIDNWFYALGKNRMHITEHYLEDAIKSILKKEKILKDYVAAIGCFIK
;
A
#
# COMPACT_ATOMS: atom_id res chain seq x y z
N MET A 1 28.44 2.04 -60.44
CA MET A 1 27.33 2.63 -59.68
C MET A 1 27.00 1.71 -58.51
N LYS A 2 27.56 2.01 -57.32
CA LYS A 2 27.34 1.19 -56.12
C LYS A 2 26.11 1.72 -55.39
N LYS A 3 25.06 0.89 -55.27
CA LYS A 3 23.87 1.18 -54.45
C LYS A 3 24.24 0.99 -52.98
N ILE A 4 24.24 2.06 -52.21
CA ILE A 4 24.40 2.05 -50.77
C ILE A 4 22.99 1.78 -50.21
N ILE A 5 22.77 0.59 -49.69
CA ILE A 5 21.57 0.23 -48.94
C ILE A 5 21.78 0.75 -47.50
N PHE A 6 21.08 1.83 -47.17
CA PHE A 6 21.06 2.40 -45.81
C PHE A 6 20.06 1.59 -44.97
N THR A 7 20.55 0.63 -44.25
CA THR A 7 19.75 -0.17 -43.30
C THR A 7 19.43 0.67 -42.08
N PHE A 8 18.23 1.20 -42.02
CA PHE A 8 17.72 1.93 -40.86
C PHE A 8 17.42 0.89 -39.74
N LEU A 9 18.38 0.73 -38.82
CA LEU A 9 18.21 -0.09 -37.64
C LEU A 9 17.33 0.70 -36.67
N LEU A 10 16.02 0.39 -36.69
CA LEU A 10 15.05 0.93 -35.73
C LEU A 10 15.35 0.33 -34.37
N ALA A 11 16.10 1.03 -33.55
CA ALA A 11 16.29 0.68 -32.15
C ALA A 11 14.96 0.89 -31.40
N ILE A 12 14.17 -0.16 -31.30
CA ILE A 12 13.03 -0.20 -30.41
C ILE A 12 13.60 -0.23 -28.99
N ALA A 13 13.75 0.96 -28.41
CA ALA A 13 13.99 1.09 -26.98
C ALA A 13 12.74 0.56 -26.27
N CYS A 14 12.77 -0.72 -25.89
CA CYS A 14 11.82 -1.26 -24.93
C CYS A 14 11.92 -0.42 -23.66
N ILE A 15 10.99 0.51 -23.48
CA ILE A 15 10.75 1.17 -22.21
C ILE A 15 10.23 0.09 -21.28
N TYR A 16 11.14 -0.61 -20.63
CA TYR A 16 10.76 -1.44 -19.48
C TYR A 16 10.23 -0.49 -18.43
N ALA A 17 8.91 -0.38 -18.35
CA ALA A 17 8.27 0.20 -17.18
C ALA A 17 8.78 -0.63 -15.98
N ASN A 18 9.68 -0.05 -15.18
CA ASN A 18 10.15 -0.68 -13.97
C ASN A 18 8.95 -0.78 -13.02
N ALA A 19 8.21 -1.89 -13.13
CA ALA A 19 7.18 -2.21 -12.16
C ALA A 19 7.86 -2.39 -10.80
N SER A 20 7.35 -1.72 -9.78
CA SER A 20 7.88 -1.88 -8.43
C SER A 20 7.80 -3.35 -8.03
N LYS A 21 8.90 -3.91 -7.55
CA LYS A 21 8.99 -5.33 -7.13
C LYS A 21 8.04 -5.63 -5.96
N ILE A 22 7.83 -4.63 -5.09
CA ILE A 22 6.95 -4.73 -3.92
C ILE A 22 5.90 -3.63 -3.99
N LYS A 23 4.65 -3.99 -3.76
CA LYS A 23 3.54 -3.03 -3.57
C LYS A 23 2.96 -3.21 -2.19
N ILE A 24 2.79 -2.10 -1.48
CA ILE A 24 2.15 -2.07 -0.17
C ILE A 24 0.82 -1.33 -0.34
N TYR A 25 -0.28 -2.07 -0.22
CA TYR A 25 -1.63 -1.54 -0.29
C TYR A 25 -2.16 -1.28 1.11
N TYR A 26 -2.52 -0.04 1.41
CA TYR A 26 -3.20 0.35 2.64
C TYR A 26 -4.69 0.53 2.35
N PHE A 27 -5.51 -0.41 2.75
CA PHE A 27 -6.97 -0.26 2.70
C PHE A 27 -7.41 0.68 3.81
N ILE A 28 -7.91 1.85 3.44
CA ILE A 28 -8.32 2.90 4.37
C ILE A 28 -9.69 3.46 3.99
N ALA A 29 -10.37 4.08 4.95
CA ALA A 29 -11.58 4.83 4.71
C ALA A 29 -11.44 6.26 5.26
N THR A 30 -11.88 7.25 4.48
CA THR A 30 -11.82 8.66 4.88
C THR A 30 -12.60 8.96 6.16
N THR A 31 -13.66 8.16 6.40
CA THR A 31 -14.55 8.29 7.57
C THR A 31 -14.18 7.38 8.74
N CYS A 32 -13.15 6.51 8.59
CA CYS A 32 -12.73 5.63 9.68
C CYS A 32 -11.76 6.36 10.62
N PRO A 33 -12.11 6.55 11.91
CA PRO A 33 -11.25 7.28 12.85
C PRO A 33 -9.89 6.60 13.05
N ILE A 34 -9.84 5.26 12.95
CA ILE A 34 -8.58 4.52 13.07
C ILE A 34 -7.71 4.73 11.83
N SER A 35 -8.29 4.72 10.61
CA SER A 35 -7.57 5.09 9.38
C SER A 35 -7.00 6.50 9.46
N GLN A 36 -7.78 7.47 9.97
CA GLN A 36 -7.33 8.84 10.16
C GLN A 36 -6.13 8.92 11.11
N LYS A 37 -6.17 8.21 12.22
CA LYS A 37 -5.06 8.19 13.19
C LYS A 37 -3.79 7.56 12.62
N TYR A 38 -3.90 6.52 11.78
CA TYR A 38 -2.74 5.88 11.16
C TYR A 38 -2.08 6.68 10.03
N THR A 39 -2.67 7.78 9.57
CA THR A 39 -2.09 8.58 8.47
C THR A 39 -0.68 9.08 8.78
N GLN A 40 -0.40 9.44 10.03
CA GLN A 40 0.94 9.88 10.45
C GLN A 40 1.97 8.76 10.28
N GLU A 41 1.65 7.55 10.74
CA GLU A 41 2.55 6.39 10.62
C GLU A 41 2.71 5.95 9.17
N ILE A 42 1.63 5.94 8.39
CA ILE A 42 1.67 5.64 6.95
C ILE A 42 2.58 6.64 6.21
N ASN A 43 2.47 7.93 6.50
CA ASN A 43 3.36 8.95 5.92
C ASN A 43 4.82 8.76 6.34
N ARG A 44 5.07 8.37 7.61
CA ARG A 44 6.41 8.06 8.11
C ARG A 44 7.02 6.88 7.33
N LEU A 45 6.27 5.78 7.22
CA LEU A 45 6.72 4.59 6.49
C LEU A 45 6.98 4.89 5.02
N GLN A 46 6.10 5.67 4.38
CA GLN A 46 6.32 6.12 3.01
C GLN A 46 7.63 6.88 2.86
N LYS A 47 7.87 7.85 3.73
CA LYS A 47 9.08 8.69 3.69
C LYS A 47 10.35 7.86 3.86
N VAL A 48 10.31 6.81 4.69
CA VAL A 48 11.48 5.99 5.02
C VAL A 48 11.74 4.90 3.97
N TYR A 49 10.68 4.26 3.45
CA TYR A 49 10.81 3.02 2.68
C TYR A 49 10.37 3.10 1.23
N ALA A 50 9.61 4.13 0.81
CA ALA A 50 9.19 4.22 -0.58
C ALA A 50 10.40 4.40 -1.52
N SER A 51 10.43 3.62 -2.59
CA SER A 51 11.50 3.62 -3.60
C SER A 51 10.94 3.16 -4.95
N LYS A 52 11.79 3.14 -5.99
CA LYS A 52 11.42 2.58 -7.29
C LYS A 52 11.07 1.08 -7.21
N ASP A 53 11.62 0.36 -6.23
CA ASP A 53 11.37 -1.08 -6.04
C ASP A 53 10.26 -1.36 -5.01
N MET A 54 9.83 -0.35 -4.25
CA MET A 54 8.78 -0.47 -3.22
C MET A 54 7.78 0.69 -3.32
N GLN A 55 6.60 0.42 -3.84
CA GLN A 55 5.53 1.39 -3.99
C GLN A 55 4.47 1.24 -2.90
N MET A 56 4.09 2.35 -2.27
CA MET A 56 3.01 2.42 -1.28
C MET A 56 1.80 3.09 -1.90
N ILE A 57 0.61 2.51 -1.71
CA ILE A 57 -0.62 2.91 -2.39
C ILE A 57 -1.77 2.88 -1.38
N LEU A 58 -2.51 3.97 -1.26
CA LEU A 58 -3.76 3.97 -0.51
C LEU A 58 -4.88 3.36 -1.37
N VAL A 59 -5.70 2.51 -0.77
CA VAL A 59 -6.88 1.92 -1.41
C VAL A 59 -8.13 2.36 -0.65
N PHE A 60 -9.07 2.96 -1.36
CA PHE A 60 -10.36 3.38 -0.81
C PHE A 60 -11.45 2.42 -1.28
N PRO A 61 -11.78 1.37 -0.49
CA PRO A 61 -12.79 0.36 -0.85
C PRO A 61 -14.20 0.88 -0.55
N THR A 62 -14.72 1.75 -1.40
CA THR A 62 -16.03 2.34 -1.17
C THR A 62 -16.69 2.83 -2.44
N VAL A 63 -18.01 2.61 -2.55
CA VAL A 63 -18.86 3.23 -3.56
C VAL A 63 -19.26 4.66 -3.18
N LYS A 64 -19.16 5.03 -1.89
CA LYS A 64 -19.67 6.28 -1.34
C LYS A 64 -18.68 7.43 -1.38
N SER A 65 -17.37 7.17 -1.18
CA SER A 65 -16.36 8.22 -1.25
C SER A 65 -16.21 8.73 -2.67
N ASN A 66 -16.27 10.04 -2.84
CA ASN A 66 -16.00 10.71 -4.10
C ASN A 66 -14.57 11.30 -4.10
N LYS A 67 -14.14 11.81 -5.24
CA LYS A 67 -12.83 12.44 -5.38
C LYS A 67 -12.61 13.61 -4.42
N LYS A 68 -13.68 14.37 -4.11
CA LYS A 68 -13.62 15.54 -3.21
C LYS A 68 -13.29 15.10 -1.78
N ASP A 69 -13.92 14.02 -1.30
CA ASP A 69 -13.66 13.49 0.05
C ASP A 69 -12.23 12.98 0.17
N ILE A 70 -11.72 12.28 -0.85
CA ILE A 70 -10.35 11.81 -0.89
C ILE A 70 -9.39 12.99 -0.94
N GLN A 71 -9.65 14.00 -1.76
CA GLN A 71 -8.80 15.19 -1.84
C GLN A 71 -8.77 15.94 -0.51
N ALA A 72 -9.90 16.10 0.17
CA ALA A 72 -9.97 16.69 1.51
C ALA A 72 -9.14 15.87 2.52
N PHE A 73 -9.24 14.53 2.48
CA PHE A 73 -8.45 13.63 3.32
C PHE A 73 -6.95 13.80 3.05
N TYR A 74 -6.52 13.85 1.78
CA TYR A 74 -5.13 14.08 1.39
C TYR A 74 -4.58 15.40 1.90
N THR A 75 -5.35 16.47 1.73
CA THR A 75 -4.97 17.81 2.21
C THR A 75 -4.86 17.85 3.73
N THR A 76 -5.87 17.30 4.43
CA THR A 76 -5.92 17.32 5.91
C THR A 76 -4.76 16.56 6.53
N TYR A 77 -4.40 15.41 5.96
CA TYR A 77 -3.37 14.52 6.51
C TYR A 77 -2.03 14.60 5.76
N GLN A 78 -1.86 15.57 4.84
CA GLN A 78 -0.63 15.83 4.10
C GLN A 78 -0.08 14.58 3.38
N ILE A 79 -0.97 13.82 2.74
CA ILE A 79 -0.61 12.57 2.05
C ILE A 79 -0.11 12.89 0.66
N THR A 80 0.98 12.22 0.22
CA THR A 80 1.58 12.42 -1.11
C THR A 80 1.61 11.15 -1.96
N MET A 81 1.30 9.98 -1.38
CA MET A 81 1.33 8.71 -2.11
C MET A 81 0.16 8.56 -3.08
N PRO A 82 0.28 7.71 -4.13
CA PRO A 82 -0.81 7.42 -5.05
C PRO A 82 -1.96 6.70 -4.35
N TYR A 83 -3.16 6.76 -4.96
CA TYR A 83 -4.32 6.04 -4.46
C TYR A 83 -5.11 5.34 -5.57
N ILE A 84 -5.87 4.34 -5.14
CA ILE A 84 -6.87 3.61 -5.93
C ILE A 84 -8.24 3.83 -5.30
N MET A 85 -9.22 4.26 -6.11
CA MET A 85 -10.63 4.24 -5.73
C MET A 85 -11.21 2.88 -6.13
N ASP A 86 -11.28 1.95 -5.18
CA ASP A 86 -11.74 0.57 -5.43
C ASP A 86 -13.27 0.47 -5.31
N ARG A 87 -14.00 1.21 -6.18
CA ARG A 87 -15.47 1.32 -6.15
C ARG A 87 -16.19 -0.01 -6.39
N ASN A 88 -15.60 -0.88 -7.20
CA ASN A 88 -16.16 -2.20 -7.54
C ASN A 88 -15.65 -3.29 -6.61
N PHE A 89 -14.87 -2.92 -5.59
CA PHE A 89 -14.23 -3.86 -4.66
C PHE A 89 -13.39 -4.93 -5.36
N ALA A 90 -12.82 -4.62 -6.54
CA ALA A 90 -12.04 -5.59 -7.30
C ALA A 90 -10.76 -5.98 -6.55
N LEU A 91 -9.96 -4.99 -6.11
CA LEU A 91 -8.75 -5.24 -5.34
C LEU A 91 -9.07 -5.75 -3.92
N THR A 92 -10.12 -5.22 -3.31
CA THR A 92 -10.65 -5.69 -2.02
C THR A 92 -10.97 -7.19 -2.06
N LYS A 93 -11.68 -7.65 -3.10
CA LYS A 93 -12.00 -9.06 -3.28
C LYS A 93 -10.78 -9.91 -3.61
N GLN A 94 -9.91 -9.42 -4.49
CA GLN A 94 -8.68 -10.11 -4.88
C GLN A 94 -7.78 -10.40 -3.67
N LEU A 95 -7.61 -9.43 -2.78
CA LEU A 95 -6.77 -9.56 -1.59
C LEU A 95 -7.54 -10.04 -0.35
N ASN A 96 -8.88 -10.20 -0.46
CA ASN A 96 -9.76 -10.57 0.64
C ASN A 96 -9.71 -9.60 1.84
N ALA A 97 -9.51 -8.29 1.56
CA ALA A 97 -9.48 -7.26 2.59
C ALA A 97 -10.85 -7.11 3.27
N LYS A 98 -10.87 -6.94 4.59
CA LYS A 98 -12.08 -6.90 5.41
C LYS A 98 -12.23 -5.64 6.24
N ILE A 99 -11.10 -5.02 6.59
CA ILE A 99 -10.99 -3.99 7.62
C ILE A 99 -10.33 -2.74 7.02
N THR A 100 -10.59 -1.58 7.59
CA THR A 100 -9.84 -0.34 7.37
C THR A 100 -9.44 0.27 8.71
N PRO A 101 -8.12 0.54 8.97
CA PRO A 101 -7.00 0.22 8.09
C PRO A 101 -6.61 -1.25 8.11
N GLU A 102 -6.28 -1.81 6.95
CA GLU A 102 -5.65 -3.10 6.78
C GLU A 102 -4.58 -2.97 5.69
N VAL A 103 -3.45 -3.65 5.83
CA VAL A 103 -2.34 -3.54 4.88
C VAL A 103 -2.03 -4.87 4.22
N PHE A 104 -1.59 -4.82 2.96
CA PHE A 104 -1.13 -5.98 2.19
C PHE A 104 0.19 -5.64 1.52
N VAL A 105 1.21 -6.46 1.74
CA VAL A 105 2.50 -6.40 1.07
C VAL A 105 2.53 -7.47 0.01
N VAL A 106 2.66 -7.08 -1.25
CA VAL A 106 2.52 -7.96 -2.41
C VAL A 106 3.75 -7.86 -3.28
N ASN A 107 4.29 -9.01 -3.73
CA ASN A 107 5.42 -9.04 -4.65
C ASN A 107 5.00 -8.91 -6.12
N GLU A 108 5.97 -8.92 -7.04
CA GLU A 108 5.75 -8.84 -8.50
C GLU A 108 4.95 -10.03 -9.06
N ASN A 109 5.02 -11.19 -8.41
CA ASN A 109 4.26 -12.40 -8.77
C ASN A 109 2.82 -12.37 -8.24
N ARG A 110 2.44 -11.31 -7.51
CA ARG A 110 1.15 -11.15 -6.81
C ARG A 110 0.99 -12.04 -5.56
N ASP A 111 2.08 -12.60 -5.03
CA ASP A 111 2.02 -13.31 -3.76
C ASP A 111 1.91 -12.29 -2.62
N VAL A 112 1.04 -12.57 -1.65
CA VAL A 112 0.91 -11.79 -0.43
C VAL A 112 1.99 -12.23 0.55
N LEU A 113 2.96 -11.36 0.82
CA LEU A 113 4.07 -11.62 1.72
C LEU A 113 3.72 -11.30 3.18
N TYR A 114 2.86 -10.30 3.38
CA TYR A 114 2.33 -9.90 4.69
C TYR A 114 0.95 -9.31 4.51
N HIS A 115 0.04 -9.54 5.48
CA HIS A 115 -1.20 -8.77 5.55
C HIS A 115 -1.73 -8.58 6.99
N GLY A 116 -2.55 -7.55 7.18
CA GLY A 116 -3.24 -7.28 8.43
C GLY A 116 -2.89 -5.94 9.07
N ALA A 117 -2.54 -5.94 10.37
CA ALA A 117 -2.29 -4.74 11.16
C ALA A 117 -0.99 -4.02 10.76
N ILE A 118 -0.95 -2.69 10.90
CA ILE A 118 0.27 -1.89 10.73
C ILE A 118 1.22 -2.11 11.90
N ASP A 119 0.67 -2.07 13.11
CA ASP A 119 1.37 -2.25 14.37
C ASP A 119 0.39 -2.69 15.47
N ASN A 120 0.80 -2.71 16.74
CA ASN A 120 -0.06 -3.06 17.86
C ASN A 120 -0.69 -1.85 18.57
N TRP A 121 -0.74 -0.68 17.94
CA TRP A 121 -1.30 0.53 18.56
C TRP A 121 -2.74 0.33 19.00
N PHE A 122 -3.63 -0.09 18.09
CA PHE A 122 -5.01 -0.42 18.43
C PHE A 122 -5.16 -1.89 18.81
N TYR A 123 -5.79 -2.18 19.95
CA TYR A 123 -6.09 -3.54 20.40
C TYR A 123 -7.60 -3.85 20.46
N ALA A 124 -8.46 -2.80 20.33
CA ALA A 124 -9.89 -2.92 20.11
C ALA A 124 -10.43 -1.63 19.49
N LEU A 125 -11.68 -1.62 19.00
CA LEU A 125 -12.30 -0.40 18.50
C LEU A 125 -12.35 0.67 19.61
N GLY A 126 -11.82 1.86 19.29
CA GLY A 126 -11.73 2.98 20.22
C GLY A 126 -10.70 2.83 21.35
N LYS A 127 -9.94 1.72 21.42
CA LYS A 127 -8.93 1.47 22.43
C LYS A 127 -7.55 1.34 21.82
N ASN A 128 -6.63 2.16 22.29
CA ASN A 128 -5.23 2.14 21.82
C ASN A 128 -4.24 2.11 22.99
N ARG A 129 -3.05 1.61 22.73
CA ARG A 129 -1.92 1.61 23.66
C ARG A 129 -1.32 3.00 23.76
N MET A 130 -0.74 3.30 24.90
CA MET A 130 0.06 4.53 25.08
C MET A 130 1.35 4.48 24.25
N HIS A 131 1.94 3.30 24.13
CA HIS A 131 3.17 3.08 23.37
C HIS A 131 3.00 1.88 22.45
N ILE A 132 3.45 2.04 21.20
CA ILE A 132 3.57 0.96 20.23
C ILE A 132 4.81 0.15 20.59
N THR A 133 4.66 -1.15 20.74
CA THR A 133 5.76 -2.08 21.12
C THR A 133 6.04 -3.12 20.03
N GLU A 134 5.14 -3.27 19.06
CA GLU A 134 5.31 -4.18 17.92
C GLU A 134 4.97 -3.44 16.62
N HIS A 135 5.87 -3.49 15.65
CA HIS A 135 5.81 -2.77 14.38
C HIS A 135 5.67 -3.75 13.20
N TYR A 136 4.57 -4.50 13.16
CA TYR A 136 4.39 -5.65 12.28
C TYR A 136 4.72 -5.40 10.81
N LEU A 137 4.14 -4.34 10.22
CA LEU A 137 4.41 -3.97 8.83
C LEU A 137 5.85 -3.55 8.61
N GLU A 138 6.40 -2.73 9.50
CA GLU A 138 7.78 -2.25 9.38
C GLU A 138 8.78 -3.41 9.50
N ASP A 139 8.51 -4.38 10.38
CA ASP A 139 9.34 -5.58 10.52
C ASP A 139 9.27 -6.47 9.28
N ALA A 140 8.07 -6.62 8.68
CA ALA A 140 7.91 -7.31 7.40
C ALA A 140 8.70 -6.60 6.27
N ILE A 141 8.62 -5.27 6.18
CA ILE A 141 9.40 -4.48 5.21
C ILE A 141 10.91 -4.70 5.42
N LYS A 142 11.39 -4.63 6.66
CA LYS A 142 12.81 -4.85 6.99
C LYS A 142 13.27 -6.24 6.59
N SER A 143 12.47 -7.28 6.86
CA SER A 143 12.77 -8.65 6.45
C SER A 143 12.88 -8.78 4.93
N ILE A 144 11.94 -8.17 4.17
CA ILE A 144 11.99 -8.16 2.70
C ILE A 144 13.26 -7.48 2.19
N LEU A 145 13.63 -6.32 2.73
CA LEU A 145 14.82 -5.57 2.31
C LEU A 145 16.10 -6.35 2.58
N LYS A 146 16.15 -7.13 3.67
CA LYS A 146 17.28 -8.01 4.03
C LYS A 146 17.24 -9.37 3.33
N LYS A 147 16.17 -9.68 2.59
CA LYS A 147 15.91 -11.00 2.00
C LYS A 147 15.82 -12.12 3.05
N GLU A 148 15.31 -11.77 4.22
CA GLU A 148 15.07 -12.68 5.34
C GLU A 148 13.62 -13.16 5.33
N LYS A 149 13.34 -14.26 6.04
CA LYS A 149 11.98 -14.78 6.22
C LYS A 149 11.19 -13.83 7.11
N ILE A 150 9.95 -13.48 6.68
CA ILE A 150 9.00 -12.76 7.52
C ILE A 150 8.51 -13.73 8.61
N LEU A 151 8.69 -13.35 9.87
CA LEU A 151 8.35 -14.21 11.01
C LEU A 151 6.84 -14.23 11.30
N LYS A 152 6.16 -13.10 11.09
CA LYS A 152 4.71 -12.95 11.20
C LYS A 152 4.18 -12.44 9.87
N ASP A 153 3.60 -13.30 9.06
CA ASP A 153 3.04 -12.97 7.75
C ASP A 153 1.58 -12.49 7.83
N TYR A 154 0.94 -12.70 8.99
CA TYR A 154 -0.41 -12.23 9.29
C TYR A 154 -0.55 -11.76 10.74
N VAL A 155 -1.21 -10.63 10.93
CA VAL A 155 -1.71 -10.14 12.23
C VAL A 155 -3.07 -9.48 12.02
N ALA A 156 -4.07 -9.87 12.80
CA ALA A 156 -5.43 -9.34 12.65
C ALA A 156 -5.46 -7.80 12.83
N ALA A 157 -6.00 -7.11 11.84
CA ALA A 157 -6.19 -5.66 11.91
C ALA A 157 -7.38 -5.29 12.80
N ILE A 158 -7.29 -4.14 13.47
CA ILE A 158 -8.38 -3.54 14.22
C ILE A 158 -8.84 -2.28 13.49
N GLY A 159 -10.13 -2.22 13.15
CA GLY A 159 -10.65 -1.10 12.37
C GLY A 159 -12.13 -1.21 12.03
N CYS A 160 -12.54 -0.44 11.04
CA CYS A 160 -13.90 -0.40 10.54
C CYS A 160 -14.08 -1.45 9.42
N PHE A 161 -15.20 -2.18 9.43
CA PHE A 161 -15.48 -3.13 8.35
C PHE A 161 -15.66 -2.42 7.00
N ILE A 162 -15.10 -3.01 5.94
CA ILE A 162 -15.37 -2.63 4.56
C ILE A 162 -16.83 -3.04 4.23
N LYS A 163 -17.63 -2.09 3.73
CA LYS A 163 -19.06 -2.27 3.43
C LYS A 163 -19.35 -1.85 2.00
#